data_3166293f698dd51d708afb0160bcc988
#
_entry.id   3166293f698dd51d708afb0160bcc988
#
_cell.length_a   1.000
_cell.length_b   1.000
_cell.length_c   1.000
_cell.angle_alpha   90.00
_cell.angle_beta   90.00
_cell.angle_gamma   90.00
#
_symmetry.space_group_name_H-M   'P 1'
#
loop_
_entity.id
_entity.type
_entity.pdbx_description
1 polymer ?
#
loop_
_entity_poly.entity_id
_entity_poly.type
_entity_poly.pdbx_seq_one_letter_code
_entity_poly.pdbx_strand_id
1 'polypeptide(L)'
;DAILLCIGHNTGSEKLVRAAARLASRLGSVWHAVYVETPALHRLPEKKRRAILSALRLAQELGAETATLSDPAEEKAVVRYAREHNLGKIILGRPASRRWWRRETFADRLARIAPDLDQVLVALDEPPARTINNAPDNRSFKDKWRVQIQGCVVAAALCAVITLIAMQ
;
A
#
# COMPACT_ATOMS: atom_id res chain seq x y z
N ASP A 1 -8.56 11.83 -19.93
CA ASP A 1 -8.86 11.13 -18.67
C ASP A 1 -8.32 11.96 -17.50
N ALA A 2 -9.21 12.43 -16.63
CA ALA A 2 -8.81 13.18 -15.45
C ALA A 2 -8.40 12.22 -14.31
N ILE A 3 -7.48 12.67 -13.46
CA ILE A 3 -6.82 11.84 -12.45
C ILE A 3 -7.20 12.32 -11.04
N LEU A 4 -7.52 11.39 -10.14
CA LEU A 4 -7.73 11.63 -8.73
C LEU A 4 -6.58 11.05 -7.90
N LEU A 5 -5.93 11.88 -7.11
CA LEU A 5 -4.98 11.45 -6.10
C LEU A 5 -5.63 11.42 -4.72
N CYS A 6 -5.60 10.29 -4.04
CA CYS A 6 -6.04 10.20 -2.64
C CYS A 6 -4.83 10.32 -1.71
N ILE A 7 -4.81 11.39 -0.92
CA ILE A 7 -3.76 11.64 0.08
C ILE A 7 -4.19 10.98 1.40
N GLY A 8 -3.41 10.00 1.84
CA GLY A 8 -3.61 9.33 3.13
C GLY A 8 -2.73 9.92 4.24
N HIS A 9 -2.92 9.42 5.45
CA HIS A 9 -2.16 9.81 6.65
C HIS A 9 -0.79 9.10 6.78
N ASN A 10 -0.37 8.35 5.76
CA ASN A 10 0.89 7.60 5.76
C ASN A 10 2.08 8.50 5.38
N THR A 11 3.27 8.09 5.80
CA THR A 11 4.53 8.71 5.36
C THR A 11 4.71 8.53 3.85
N GLY A 12 5.26 9.54 3.17
CA GLY A 12 5.52 9.48 1.73
C GLY A 12 4.47 10.18 0.84
N SER A 13 3.55 10.93 1.43
CA SER A 13 2.53 11.67 0.68
C SER A 13 3.12 12.63 -0.37
N GLU A 14 4.25 13.26 -0.10
CA GLU A 14 4.92 14.14 -1.08
C GLU A 14 5.45 13.36 -2.30
N LYS A 15 6.01 12.16 -2.07
CA LYS A 15 6.45 11.28 -3.17
C LYS A 15 5.26 10.88 -4.05
N LEU A 16 4.13 10.61 -3.43
CA LEU A 16 2.89 10.27 -4.10
C LEU A 16 2.36 11.44 -4.95
N VAL A 17 2.36 12.66 -4.39
CA VAL A 17 1.97 13.88 -5.09
C VAL A 17 2.86 14.11 -6.32
N ARG A 18 4.18 13.99 -6.18
CA ARG A 18 5.11 14.13 -7.32
C ARG A 18 4.92 13.04 -8.38
N ALA A 19 4.56 11.82 -7.98
CA ALA A 19 4.26 10.74 -8.92
C ALA A 19 2.97 11.04 -9.70
N ALA A 20 1.93 11.53 -9.03
CA ALA A 20 0.68 11.92 -9.65
C ALA A 20 0.88 13.10 -10.63
N ALA A 21 1.59 14.14 -10.22
CA ALA A 21 1.91 15.28 -11.08
C ALA A 21 2.66 14.85 -12.37
N ARG A 22 3.66 13.96 -12.24
CA ARG A 22 4.37 13.43 -13.41
C ARG A 22 3.47 12.63 -14.34
N LEU A 23 2.56 11.81 -13.77
CA LEU A 23 1.61 11.04 -14.57
C LEU A 23 0.62 11.96 -15.29
N ALA A 24 0.05 12.94 -14.58
CA ALA A 24 -0.86 13.93 -15.14
C ALA A 24 -0.19 14.72 -16.29
N SER A 25 1.04 15.17 -16.08
CA SER A 25 1.82 15.89 -17.10
C SER A 25 2.07 15.01 -18.35
N ARG A 26 2.39 13.72 -18.18
CA ARG A 26 2.60 12.79 -19.30
C ARG A 26 1.34 12.52 -20.11
N LEU A 27 0.19 12.49 -19.42
CA LEU A 27 -1.11 12.24 -20.07
C LEU A 27 -1.77 13.52 -20.57
N GLY A 28 -1.21 14.70 -20.28
CA GLY A 28 -1.84 15.99 -20.59
C GLY A 28 -3.19 16.16 -19.90
N SER A 29 -3.36 15.56 -18.72
CA SER A 29 -4.64 15.47 -18.02
C SER A 29 -4.70 16.45 -16.85
N VAL A 30 -5.88 17.00 -16.59
CA VAL A 30 -6.19 17.65 -15.31
C VAL A 30 -6.18 16.63 -14.19
N TRP A 31 -5.80 17.04 -12.98
CA TRP A 31 -5.75 16.15 -11.85
C TRP A 31 -6.18 16.83 -10.56
N HIS A 32 -6.81 16.05 -9.71
CA HIS A 32 -7.32 16.47 -8.42
C HIS A 32 -6.57 15.74 -7.30
N ALA A 33 -6.38 16.40 -6.17
CA ALA A 33 -5.80 15.79 -4.99
C ALA A 33 -6.77 15.97 -3.81
N VAL A 34 -7.27 14.85 -3.29
CA VAL A 34 -8.24 14.86 -2.20
C VAL A 34 -7.68 14.21 -0.94
N TYR A 35 -8.10 14.76 0.18
CA TYR A 35 -7.95 14.17 1.50
C TYR A 35 -9.34 13.96 2.11
N VAL A 36 -9.60 12.78 2.65
CA VAL A 36 -10.87 12.49 3.33
C VAL A 36 -10.66 12.58 4.83
N GLU A 37 -11.34 13.52 5.44
CA GLU A 37 -11.35 13.69 6.89
C GLU A 37 -12.45 12.82 7.49
N THR A 38 -12.06 11.77 8.22
CA THR A 38 -12.99 10.92 8.96
C THR A 38 -12.96 11.27 10.45
N PRO A 39 -14.01 10.98 11.23
CA PRO A 39 -14.02 11.24 12.67
C PRO A 39 -12.86 10.59 13.45
N ALA A 40 -12.35 9.46 12.96
CA ALA A 40 -11.16 8.81 13.53
C ALA A 40 -9.87 9.62 13.33
N LEU A 41 -9.82 10.42 12.26
CA LEU A 41 -8.64 11.22 11.89
C LEU A 41 -8.56 12.56 12.65
N HIS A 42 -9.61 12.99 13.33
CA HIS A 42 -9.55 14.14 14.25
C HIS A 42 -8.54 13.94 15.39
N ARG A 43 -8.22 12.68 15.72
CA ARG A 43 -7.24 12.32 16.75
C ARG A 43 -5.81 12.15 16.21
N LEU A 44 -5.55 12.52 14.96
CA LEU A 44 -4.20 12.40 14.41
C LEU A 44 -3.20 13.31 15.14
N PRO A 45 -1.98 12.80 15.40
CA PRO A 45 -0.89 13.63 15.88
C PRO A 45 -0.64 14.82 14.96
N GLU A 46 -0.32 15.97 15.54
CA GLU A 46 -0.08 17.23 14.83
C GLU A 46 0.94 17.08 13.68
N LYS A 47 1.97 16.24 13.87
CA LYS A 47 2.96 15.93 12.83
C LYS A 47 2.32 15.35 11.56
N LYS A 48 1.35 14.43 11.73
CA LYS A 48 0.65 13.82 10.58
C LYS A 48 -0.28 14.81 9.89
N ARG A 49 -0.98 15.64 10.66
CA ARG A 49 -1.83 16.72 10.12
C ARG A 49 -1.02 17.69 9.27
N ARG A 50 0.14 18.14 9.77
CA ARG A 50 1.05 19.01 9.00
C ARG A 50 1.53 18.34 7.70
N ALA A 51 1.87 17.06 7.74
CA ALA A 51 2.29 16.32 6.55
C ALA A 51 1.19 16.27 5.48
N ILE A 52 -0.08 16.09 5.88
CA ILE A 52 -1.22 16.11 4.95
C ILE A 52 -1.38 17.50 4.33
N LEU A 53 -1.34 18.56 5.15
CA LEU A 53 -1.45 19.93 4.66
C LEU A 53 -0.29 20.31 3.71
N SER A 54 0.94 19.89 4.03
CA SER A 54 2.09 20.06 3.13
C SER A 54 1.89 19.33 1.80
N ALA A 55 1.36 18.12 1.83
CA ALA A 55 1.09 17.36 0.62
C ALA A 55 0.01 18.00 -0.26
N LEU A 56 -1.06 18.52 0.34
CA LEU A 56 -2.12 19.27 -0.38
C LEU A 56 -1.57 20.56 -1.01
N ARG A 57 -0.78 21.33 -0.25
CA ARG A 57 -0.12 22.53 -0.79
C ARG A 57 0.80 22.20 -1.96
N LEU A 58 1.63 21.19 -1.82
CA LEU A 58 2.51 20.73 -2.89
C LEU A 58 1.71 20.29 -4.12
N ALA A 59 0.57 19.60 -3.94
CA ALA A 59 -0.31 19.24 -5.04
C ALA A 59 -0.84 20.48 -5.77
N GLN A 60 -1.30 21.48 -5.02
CA GLN A 60 -1.78 22.74 -5.58
C GLN A 60 -0.67 23.49 -6.34
N GLU A 61 0.54 23.57 -5.78
CA GLU A 61 1.71 24.18 -6.44
C GLU A 61 2.08 23.46 -7.75
N LEU A 62 1.82 22.15 -7.83
CA LEU A 62 2.05 21.32 -9.03
C LEU A 62 0.84 21.30 -9.98
N GLY A 63 -0.16 22.16 -9.76
CA GLY A 63 -1.30 22.33 -10.66
C GLY A 63 -2.48 21.40 -10.42
N ALA A 64 -2.59 20.79 -9.23
CA ALA A 64 -3.78 20.03 -8.85
C ALA A 64 -4.90 20.94 -8.35
N GLU A 65 -6.12 20.55 -8.63
CA GLU A 65 -7.28 21.02 -7.86
C GLU A 65 -7.35 20.24 -6.54
N THR A 66 -7.39 20.92 -5.40
CA THR A 66 -7.34 20.28 -4.10
C THR A 66 -8.67 20.38 -3.36
N ALA A 67 -9.11 19.27 -2.74
CA ALA A 67 -10.32 19.25 -1.92
C ALA A 67 -10.13 18.44 -0.63
N THR A 68 -10.80 18.87 0.43
CA THR A 68 -10.94 18.12 1.66
C THR A 68 -12.38 17.65 1.77
N LEU A 69 -12.58 16.34 1.81
CA LEU A 69 -13.89 15.70 1.93
C LEU A 69 -14.11 15.31 3.38
N SER A 70 -15.32 15.46 3.89
CA SER A 70 -15.69 15.03 5.23
C SER A 70 -16.77 13.95 5.12
N ASP A 71 -16.43 12.72 5.45
CA ASP A 71 -17.37 11.58 5.39
C ASP A 71 -16.86 10.44 6.30
N PRO A 72 -17.74 9.78 7.06
CA PRO A 72 -17.36 8.63 7.86
C PRO A 72 -16.92 7.43 7.03
N ALA A 73 -17.36 7.34 5.76
CA ALA A 73 -17.01 6.27 4.82
C ALA A 73 -16.08 6.83 3.73
N GLU A 74 -14.77 6.71 3.98
CA GLU A 74 -13.71 7.28 3.13
C GLU A 74 -13.85 6.84 1.66
N GLU A 75 -14.14 5.57 1.41
CA GLU A 75 -14.27 5.01 0.08
C GLU A 75 -15.45 5.63 -0.70
N LYS A 76 -16.57 5.82 0.00
CA LYS A 76 -17.78 6.40 -0.62
C LYS A 76 -17.57 7.85 -1.00
N ALA A 77 -16.89 8.61 -0.14
CA ALA A 77 -16.54 10.01 -0.41
C ALA A 77 -15.69 10.13 -1.67
N VAL A 78 -14.65 9.29 -1.77
CA VAL A 78 -13.74 9.29 -2.92
C VAL A 78 -14.47 8.92 -4.21
N VAL A 79 -15.29 7.86 -4.21
CA VAL A 79 -16.05 7.45 -5.39
C VAL A 79 -17.05 8.51 -5.82
N ARG A 80 -17.77 9.12 -4.87
CA ARG A 80 -18.70 10.21 -5.16
C ARG A 80 -17.98 11.37 -5.82
N TYR A 81 -16.87 11.84 -5.24
CA TYR A 81 -16.07 12.92 -5.78
C TYR A 81 -15.54 12.59 -7.18
N ALA A 82 -15.03 11.37 -7.39
CA ALA A 82 -14.52 10.93 -8.68
C ALA A 82 -15.60 11.00 -9.77
N ARG A 83 -16.83 10.56 -9.46
CA ARG A 83 -17.97 10.59 -10.40
C ARG A 83 -18.48 12.00 -10.66
N GLU A 84 -18.57 12.84 -9.63
CA GLU A 84 -18.98 14.25 -9.76
C GLU A 84 -18.04 15.05 -10.68
N HIS A 85 -16.75 14.71 -10.69
CA HIS A 85 -15.73 15.40 -11.49
C HIS A 85 -15.28 14.59 -12.74
N ASN A 86 -15.95 13.49 -13.07
CA ASN A 86 -15.59 12.60 -14.20
C ASN A 86 -14.12 12.14 -14.18
N LEU A 87 -13.63 11.74 -13.00
CA LEU A 87 -12.27 11.28 -12.80
C LEU A 87 -12.22 9.75 -12.96
N GLY A 88 -11.70 9.27 -14.08
CA GLY A 88 -11.68 7.83 -14.41
C GLY A 88 -10.52 7.07 -13.80
N LYS A 89 -9.49 7.76 -13.28
CA LYS A 89 -8.25 7.14 -12.78
C LYS A 89 -7.93 7.61 -11.37
N ILE A 90 -7.71 6.65 -10.45
CA ILE A 90 -7.38 6.96 -9.04
C ILE A 90 -5.97 6.51 -8.72
N ILE A 91 -5.17 7.41 -8.14
CA ILE A 91 -3.83 7.13 -7.64
C ILE A 91 -3.87 6.96 -6.13
N LEU A 92 -3.35 5.83 -5.65
CA LEU A 92 -3.31 5.46 -4.25
C LEU A 92 -1.88 5.13 -3.81
N GLY A 93 -1.55 5.45 -2.57
CA GLY A 93 -0.31 5.05 -1.95
C GLY A 93 -0.40 3.63 -1.37
N ARG A 94 0.53 2.76 -1.75
CA ARG A 94 0.66 1.43 -1.15
C ARG A 94 1.78 1.43 -0.13
N PRO A 95 1.51 1.11 1.15
CA PRO A 95 2.57 0.95 2.13
C PRO A 95 3.42 -0.29 1.82
N ALA A 96 4.75 -0.21 2.01
CA ALA A 96 5.67 -1.33 1.77
C ALA A 96 5.58 -2.45 2.82
N SER A 97 4.80 -2.25 3.87
CA SER A 97 4.64 -3.22 4.95
C SER A 97 4.09 -4.55 4.45
N ARG A 98 4.83 -5.64 4.69
CA ARG A 98 4.44 -7.03 4.34
C ARG A 98 3.14 -7.52 5.01
N ARG A 99 2.59 -6.77 5.97
CA ARG A 99 1.33 -7.11 6.66
C ARG A 99 0.07 -6.74 5.89
N TRP A 100 0.17 -6.06 4.77
CA TRP A 100 -0.98 -5.63 3.97
C TRP A 100 -1.82 -6.81 3.44
N TRP A 101 -1.24 -7.96 3.18
CA TRP A 101 -1.95 -9.13 2.64
C TRP A 101 -2.91 -9.82 3.62
N ARG A 102 -2.87 -9.42 4.90
CA ARG A 102 -3.75 -10.00 5.94
C ARG A 102 -4.99 -9.16 6.26
N ARG A 103 -5.08 -7.94 5.76
CA ARG A 103 -6.23 -7.04 5.98
C ARG A 103 -6.61 -6.43 4.65
N GLU A 104 -7.90 -6.37 4.39
CA GLU A 104 -8.47 -5.65 3.27
C GLU A 104 -7.96 -4.20 3.28
N THR A 105 -7.32 -3.81 2.18
CA THR A 105 -6.75 -2.46 2.04
C THR A 105 -7.82 -1.48 1.57
N PHE A 106 -7.54 -0.19 1.68
CA PHE A 106 -8.40 0.85 1.09
C PHE A 106 -8.59 0.63 -0.42
N ALA A 107 -7.53 0.24 -1.12
CA ALA A 107 -7.58 -0.07 -2.55
C ALA A 107 -8.52 -1.25 -2.86
N ASP A 108 -8.50 -2.31 -2.05
CA ASP A 108 -9.38 -3.47 -2.23
C ASP A 108 -10.86 -3.10 -2.02
N ARG A 109 -11.14 -2.28 -0.99
CA ARG A 109 -12.51 -1.78 -0.73
C ARG A 109 -12.99 -0.88 -1.85
N LEU A 110 -12.12 -0.02 -2.36
CA LEU A 110 -12.43 0.87 -3.47
C LEU A 110 -12.70 0.09 -4.75
N ALA A 111 -11.89 -0.92 -5.08
CA ALA A 111 -12.08 -1.79 -6.24
C ALA A 111 -13.43 -2.52 -6.23
N ARG A 112 -13.90 -2.90 -5.04
CA ARG A 112 -15.20 -3.56 -4.90
C ARG A 112 -16.39 -2.61 -5.11
N ILE A 113 -16.26 -1.33 -4.66
CA ILE A 113 -17.35 -0.35 -4.75
C ILE A 113 -17.40 0.32 -6.12
N ALA A 114 -16.26 0.52 -6.76
CA ALA A 114 -16.11 1.20 -8.02
C ALA A 114 -15.14 0.45 -8.95
N PRO A 115 -15.56 -0.70 -9.51
CA PRO A 115 -14.75 -1.49 -10.43
C PRO A 115 -14.53 -0.78 -11.78
N ASP A 116 -15.30 0.26 -12.06
CA ASP A 116 -15.22 1.12 -13.23
C ASP A 116 -14.06 2.13 -13.18
N LEU A 117 -13.43 2.31 -12.02
CA LEU A 117 -12.34 3.26 -11.84
C LEU A 117 -10.97 2.55 -11.91
N ASP A 118 -10.11 3.02 -12.80
CA ASP A 118 -8.73 2.54 -12.89
C ASP A 118 -7.93 2.90 -11.66
N GLN A 119 -7.29 1.91 -11.02
CA GLN A 119 -6.47 2.15 -9.83
C GLN A 119 -4.99 2.03 -10.13
N VAL A 120 -4.23 3.07 -9.79
CA VAL A 120 -2.77 3.10 -9.87
C VAL A 120 -2.18 3.10 -8.47
N LEU A 121 -1.49 2.03 -8.10
CA LEU A 121 -0.86 1.88 -6.79
C LEU A 121 0.61 2.30 -6.84
N VAL A 122 0.97 3.33 -6.09
CA VAL A 122 2.35 3.83 -5.99
C VAL A 122 2.96 3.37 -4.66
N ALA A 123 4.12 2.71 -4.71
CA ALA A 123 4.86 2.33 -3.51
C ALA A 123 5.39 3.58 -2.79
N LEU A 124 5.01 3.75 -1.52
CA LEU A 124 5.37 4.93 -0.73
C LEU A 124 6.74 4.80 -0.07
N ASP A 125 7.10 3.61 0.38
CA ASP A 125 8.40 3.37 1.00
C ASP A 125 9.39 2.90 -0.06
N GLU A 126 10.56 3.51 -0.09
CA GLU A 126 11.71 2.82 -0.68
C GLU A 126 11.95 1.56 0.15
N PRO A 127 12.15 0.38 -0.48
CA PRO A 127 12.77 -0.70 0.25
C PRO A 127 14.04 -0.10 0.85
N PRO A 128 14.35 -0.34 2.14
CA PRO A 128 15.58 0.14 2.74
C PRO A 128 16.66 -0.17 1.72
N ALA A 129 17.40 0.87 1.30
CA ALA A 129 18.42 0.72 0.29
C ALA A 129 19.15 -0.56 0.63
N ARG A 130 19.03 -1.58 -0.23
CA ARG A 130 19.84 -2.79 -0.06
C ARG A 130 21.24 -2.25 -0.06
N THR A 131 21.76 -2.00 1.13
CA THR A 131 23.20 -1.95 1.32
C THR A 131 23.62 -3.27 0.69
N ILE A 132 24.20 -3.19 -0.49
CA ILE A 132 24.86 -4.31 -1.12
C ILE A 132 26.10 -4.53 -0.25
N ASN A 133 25.86 -5.00 0.96
CA ASN A 133 26.85 -5.72 1.70
C ASN A 133 26.97 -7.05 0.96
N ASN A 134 27.85 -7.06 -0.05
CA ASN A 134 28.37 -8.25 -0.69
C ASN A 134 29.22 -9.03 0.32
N ALA A 135 28.64 -9.34 1.47
CA ALA A 135 29.08 -10.42 2.32
C ALA A 135 28.01 -11.53 2.17
N PRO A 136 28.33 -12.68 1.59
CA PRO A 136 27.40 -13.79 1.61
C PRO A 136 27.17 -14.17 3.06
N ASP A 137 26.01 -13.80 3.62
CA ASP A 137 25.58 -14.28 4.93
C ASP A 137 25.28 -15.80 4.81
N ASN A 138 26.38 -16.55 4.92
CA ASN A 138 26.40 -18.00 4.89
C ASN A 138 25.74 -18.64 6.15
N ARG A 139 25.20 -17.81 7.06
CA ARG A 139 24.57 -18.29 8.30
C ARG A 139 23.07 -18.59 8.13
N SER A 140 22.38 -17.88 7.25
CA SER A 140 20.93 -18.07 7.03
C SER A 140 20.58 -19.36 6.25
N PHE A 141 21.52 -19.91 5.48
CA PHE A 141 21.26 -21.12 4.69
C PHE A 141 21.41 -22.39 5.54
N LYS A 142 22.34 -22.42 6.51
CA LYS A 142 22.56 -23.56 7.41
C LYS A 142 21.43 -23.77 8.42
N ASP A 143 20.80 -22.70 8.91
CA ASP A 143 19.72 -22.83 9.91
C ASP A 143 18.41 -23.33 9.29
N LYS A 144 18.10 -22.95 8.06
CA LYS A 144 16.92 -23.46 7.34
C LYS A 144 17.03 -24.94 7.00
N TRP A 145 18.21 -25.42 6.70
CA TRP A 145 18.46 -26.84 6.40
C TRP A 145 18.35 -27.72 7.63
N ARG A 146 18.80 -27.24 8.80
CA ARG A 146 18.70 -28.00 10.05
C ARG A 146 17.26 -28.27 10.47
N VAL A 147 16.38 -27.31 10.35
CA VAL A 147 14.95 -27.47 10.70
C VAL A 147 14.25 -28.44 9.72
N GLN A 148 14.62 -28.42 8.46
CA GLN A 148 14.01 -29.28 7.44
C GLN A 148 14.50 -30.74 7.55
N ILE A 149 15.77 -30.95 7.90
CA ILE A 149 16.34 -32.30 8.11
C ILE A 149 15.77 -32.97 9.37
N GLN A 150 15.52 -32.22 10.45
CA GLN A 150 14.90 -32.78 11.66
C GLN A 150 13.48 -33.31 11.37
N GLY A 151 12.69 -32.66 10.56
CA GLY A 151 11.37 -33.13 10.16
C GLY A 151 11.42 -34.44 9.35
N CYS A 152 12.38 -34.58 8.43
CA CYS A 152 12.57 -35.81 7.63
C CYS A 152 13.07 -36.98 8.45
N VAL A 153 13.96 -36.77 9.41
CA VAL A 153 14.50 -37.82 10.29
C VAL A 153 13.41 -38.39 11.20
N VAL A 154 12.57 -37.53 11.76
CA VAL A 154 11.43 -37.96 12.62
C VAL A 154 10.41 -38.74 11.81
N ALA A 155 10.08 -38.31 10.59
CA ALA A 155 9.16 -39.04 9.72
C ALA A 155 9.71 -40.43 9.31
N ALA A 156 11.00 -40.55 8.99
CA ALA A 156 11.65 -41.81 8.65
C ALA A 156 11.71 -42.78 9.84
N ALA A 157 11.97 -42.26 11.05
CA ALA A 157 11.97 -43.09 12.27
C ALA A 157 10.56 -43.61 12.60
N LEU A 158 9.52 -42.83 12.44
CA LEU A 158 8.13 -43.26 12.63
C LEU A 158 7.72 -44.34 11.63
N CYS A 159 8.08 -44.20 10.37
CA CYS A 159 7.81 -45.24 9.36
C CYS A 159 8.53 -46.55 9.65
N ALA A 160 9.79 -46.51 10.11
CA ALA A 160 10.55 -47.67 10.48
C ALA A 160 9.91 -48.42 11.66
N VAL A 161 9.45 -47.72 12.70
CA VAL A 161 8.79 -48.32 13.85
C VAL A 161 7.46 -48.99 13.47
N ILE A 162 6.66 -48.35 12.63
CA ILE A 162 5.38 -48.90 12.15
C ILE A 162 5.61 -50.17 11.32
N THR A 163 6.64 -50.19 10.48
CA THR A 163 6.97 -51.34 9.65
C THR A 163 7.44 -52.54 10.50
N LEU A 164 8.19 -52.26 11.58
CA LEU A 164 8.68 -53.30 12.49
C LEU A 164 7.54 -53.91 13.32
N ILE A 165 6.54 -53.11 13.70
CA ILE A 165 5.35 -53.62 14.42
C ILE A 165 4.45 -54.45 13.49
N ALA A 166 4.38 -54.11 12.20
CA ALA A 166 3.57 -54.82 11.23
C ALA A 166 4.18 -56.19 10.80
N MET A 167 5.44 -56.43 11.12
CA MET A 167 6.15 -57.68 10.80
C MET A 167 6.19 -58.70 11.97
N GLN A 168 5.59 -58.38 13.15
CA GLN A 168 5.40 -59.32 14.25
C GLN A 168 3.95 -59.82 14.30
#